data_bc07385ac21a5a30c4ac04229e19d7a6
#
_entry.id   bc07385ac21a5a30c4ac04229e19d7a6
#
_cell.length_a   1.000
_cell.length_b   1.000
_cell.length_c   1.000
_cell.angle_alpha   90.00
_cell.angle_beta   90.00
_cell.angle_gamma   90.00
#
_symmetry.space_group_name_H-M   'P 1'
#
loop_
_entity.id
_entity.type
_entity.pdbx_description
1 polymer ?
#
loop_
_entity_poly.entity_id
_entity_poly.type
_entity_poly.pdbx_seq_one_letter_code
_entity_poly.pdbx_strand_id
1 'polypeptide(L)'
;MDKPVGVAATNNREEAFSAKPDIVLISTASFVPDVFPQICLALEHGCDVITIAEEMAYPWATAPELSEQMDALAKKAGKTVLGTGINPGFVLDTLVIAVTGICMDVKHIHAKRVNNLAPFGHTVMKTQGVGTTPEEFKKGIESGAIVGHVGFQQSARLIGDALGWEIDKIVEERE
;
A
#
# COMPACT_ATOMS: atom_id res chain seq x y z
N MET A 1 -13.30 19.16 8.00
CA MET A 1 -12.63 20.46 7.74
C MET A 1 -13.72 21.40 7.24
N ASP A 2 -14.10 22.37 8.04
CA ASP A 2 -15.25 23.23 7.72
C ASP A 2 -14.86 24.60 7.13
N LYS A 3 -13.59 24.79 6.80
CA LYS A 3 -13.12 26.04 6.18
C LYS A 3 -12.46 25.75 4.83
N PRO A 4 -12.80 26.52 3.78
CA PRO A 4 -12.08 26.46 2.51
C PRO A 4 -10.59 26.77 2.74
N VAL A 5 -9.71 25.95 2.19
CA VAL A 5 -8.24 26.15 2.28
C VAL A 5 -7.72 27.15 1.24
N GLY A 6 -8.60 27.70 0.38
CA GLY A 6 -8.24 28.70 -0.62
C GLY A 6 -7.42 28.15 -1.81
N VAL A 7 -7.30 26.82 -1.94
CA VAL A 7 -6.60 26.18 -3.06
C VAL A 7 -7.64 25.54 -3.98
N ALA A 8 -7.55 25.81 -5.27
CA ALA A 8 -8.39 25.19 -6.28
C ALA A 8 -7.83 23.80 -6.65
N ALA A 9 -8.72 22.82 -6.82
CA ALA A 9 -8.32 21.54 -7.40
C ALA A 9 -8.08 21.72 -8.91
N THR A 10 -7.04 21.07 -9.43
CA THR A 10 -6.72 21.06 -10.85
C THR A 10 -6.45 19.64 -11.32
N ASN A 11 -6.76 19.33 -12.58
CA ASN A 11 -6.34 18.12 -13.28
C ASN A 11 -5.12 18.38 -14.21
N ASN A 12 -4.60 19.59 -14.18
CA ASN A 12 -3.42 19.99 -14.96
C ASN A 12 -2.15 19.76 -14.12
N ARG A 13 -1.33 18.80 -14.52
CA ARG A 13 -0.08 18.41 -13.83
C ARG A 13 0.91 19.57 -13.76
N GLU A 14 1.10 20.29 -14.85
CA GLU A 14 2.03 21.43 -14.93
C GLU A 14 1.64 22.55 -13.95
N GLU A 15 0.35 22.81 -13.85
CA GLU A 15 -0.18 23.78 -12.90
C GLU A 15 0.08 23.33 -11.45
N ALA A 16 -0.15 22.05 -11.14
CA ALA A 16 0.10 21.50 -9.82
C ALA A 16 1.59 21.62 -9.43
N PHE A 17 2.51 21.23 -10.31
CA PHE A 17 3.94 21.31 -10.05
C PHE A 17 4.52 22.74 -10.14
N SER A 18 3.82 23.68 -10.77
CA SER A 18 4.22 25.10 -10.77
C SER A 18 4.25 25.70 -9.36
N ALA A 19 3.48 25.16 -8.44
CA ALA A 19 3.50 25.52 -7.02
C ALA A 19 4.78 25.06 -6.29
N LYS A 20 5.66 24.28 -6.95
CA LYS A 20 6.92 23.73 -6.42
C LYS A 20 6.70 22.99 -5.08
N PRO A 21 5.87 21.95 -5.06
CA PRO A 21 5.67 21.17 -3.84
C PRO A 21 6.97 20.48 -3.40
N ASP A 22 7.19 20.39 -2.10
CA ASP A 22 8.30 19.62 -1.55
C ASP A 22 7.96 18.12 -1.52
N ILE A 23 6.68 17.80 -1.30
CA ILE A 23 6.18 16.42 -1.13
C ILE A 23 4.90 16.24 -1.95
N VAL A 24 4.79 15.07 -2.61
CA VAL A 24 3.56 14.62 -3.28
C VAL A 24 2.96 13.45 -2.52
N LEU A 25 1.67 13.55 -2.19
CA LEU A 25 0.89 12.47 -1.60
C LEU A 25 0.09 11.76 -2.70
N ILE A 26 0.33 10.46 -2.89
CA ILE A 26 -0.36 9.63 -3.89
C ILE A 26 -1.33 8.68 -3.18
N SER A 27 -2.63 8.79 -3.54
CA SER A 27 -3.71 7.97 -2.98
C SER A 27 -4.70 7.54 -4.06
N THR A 28 -4.20 7.24 -5.26
CA THR A 28 -5.00 7.05 -6.47
C THR A 28 -5.31 5.58 -6.79
N ALA A 29 -4.43 4.65 -6.41
CA ALA A 29 -4.54 3.23 -6.71
C ALA A 29 -3.82 2.40 -5.66
N SER A 30 -4.01 1.07 -5.71
CA SER A 30 -3.49 0.08 -4.78
C SER A 30 -2.22 -0.63 -5.26
N PHE A 31 -2.00 -0.67 -6.58
CA PHE A 31 -0.98 -1.49 -7.21
C PHE A 31 0.24 -0.70 -7.66
N VAL A 32 1.43 -1.28 -7.55
CA VAL A 32 2.70 -0.65 -7.95
C VAL A 32 2.68 -0.16 -9.40
N PRO A 33 2.25 -0.95 -10.41
CA PRO A 33 2.27 -0.49 -11.80
C PRO A 33 1.42 0.75 -12.05
N ASP A 34 0.33 0.94 -11.29
CA ASP A 34 -0.59 2.06 -11.47
C ASP A 34 -0.04 3.36 -10.89
N VAL A 35 0.71 3.28 -9.77
CA VAL A 35 1.28 4.46 -9.10
C VAL A 35 2.70 4.77 -9.56
N PHE A 36 3.41 3.82 -10.15
CA PHE A 36 4.79 3.99 -10.62
C PHE A 36 4.98 5.22 -11.54
N PRO A 37 4.15 5.46 -12.58
CA PRO A 37 4.31 6.64 -13.43
C PRO A 37 4.12 7.96 -12.65
N GLN A 38 3.27 7.96 -11.63
CA GLN A 38 3.01 9.13 -10.79
C GLN A 38 4.20 9.42 -9.87
N ILE A 39 4.80 8.37 -9.32
CA ILE A 39 6.01 8.45 -8.49
C ILE A 39 7.17 9.00 -9.32
N CYS A 40 7.41 8.44 -10.52
CA CYS A 40 8.47 8.91 -11.42
C CYS A 40 8.31 10.41 -11.74
N LEU A 41 7.09 10.83 -12.09
CA LEU A 41 6.79 12.22 -12.37
C LEU A 41 7.10 13.15 -11.19
N ALA A 42 6.72 12.75 -9.97
CA ALA A 42 7.01 13.54 -8.78
C ALA A 42 8.53 13.65 -8.51
N LEU A 43 9.27 12.55 -8.67
CA LEU A 43 10.72 12.53 -8.54
C LEU A 43 11.44 13.41 -9.59
N GLU A 44 10.94 13.40 -10.85
CA GLU A 44 11.45 14.25 -11.93
C GLU A 44 11.27 15.76 -11.63
N HIS A 45 10.17 16.10 -10.91
CA HIS A 45 9.93 17.47 -10.41
C HIS A 45 10.66 17.78 -9.10
N GLY A 46 11.50 16.88 -8.59
CA GLY A 46 12.30 17.10 -7.39
C GLY A 46 11.49 17.06 -6.09
N CYS A 47 10.40 16.28 -6.06
CA CYS A 47 9.54 16.11 -4.88
C CYS A 47 9.86 14.80 -4.15
N ASP A 48 9.74 14.81 -2.84
CA ASP A 48 9.58 13.58 -2.07
C ASP A 48 8.18 12.99 -2.28
N VAL A 49 8.03 11.68 -2.14
CA VAL A 49 6.77 10.99 -2.39
C VAL A 49 6.33 10.19 -1.18
N ILE A 50 5.08 10.33 -0.80
CA ILE A 50 4.40 9.45 0.14
C ILE A 50 3.20 8.83 -0.57
N THR A 51 3.05 7.51 -0.51
CA THR A 51 1.92 6.82 -1.11
C THR A 51 1.27 5.84 -0.15
N ILE A 52 -0.06 5.73 -0.23
CA ILE A 52 -0.86 4.73 0.50
C ILE A 52 -1.30 3.57 -0.39
N ALA A 53 -0.74 3.46 -1.60
CA ALA A 53 -0.94 2.27 -2.42
C ALA A 53 -0.48 1.03 -1.64
N GLU A 54 -1.36 0.07 -1.46
CA GLU A 54 -1.15 -1.07 -0.55
C GLU A 54 0.11 -1.85 -0.91
N GLU A 55 0.36 -2.13 -2.18
CA GLU A 55 1.57 -2.83 -2.60
C GLU A 55 2.86 -2.05 -2.31
N MET A 56 2.78 -0.72 -2.22
CA MET A 56 3.93 0.12 -1.91
C MET A 56 4.41 0.03 -0.46
N ALA A 57 3.64 -0.61 0.44
CA ALA A 57 4.12 -0.93 1.79
C ALA A 57 5.37 -1.82 1.76
N TYR A 58 5.45 -2.74 0.78
CA TYR A 58 6.65 -3.53 0.50
C TYR A 58 6.67 -3.97 -0.99
N PRO A 59 7.00 -3.07 -1.92
CA PRO A 59 6.83 -3.31 -3.36
C PRO A 59 7.77 -4.40 -3.90
N TRP A 60 8.85 -4.70 -3.19
CA TRP A 60 9.78 -5.79 -3.50
C TRP A 60 9.12 -7.17 -3.53
N ALA A 61 7.99 -7.34 -2.82
CA ALA A 61 7.27 -8.62 -2.75
C ALA A 61 6.64 -9.01 -4.09
N THR A 62 6.15 -8.04 -4.87
CA THR A 62 5.36 -8.30 -6.10
C THR A 62 5.90 -7.59 -7.34
N ALA A 63 6.69 -6.53 -7.19
CA ALA A 63 7.20 -5.72 -8.28
C ALA A 63 8.69 -5.34 -8.11
N PRO A 64 9.62 -6.32 -7.97
CA PRO A 64 11.02 -6.03 -7.67
C PRO A 64 11.70 -5.14 -8.72
N GLU A 65 11.44 -5.36 -10.00
CA GLU A 65 12.03 -4.57 -11.08
C GLU A 65 11.60 -3.09 -11.05
N LEU A 66 10.31 -2.82 -10.79
CA LEU A 66 9.82 -1.45 -10.63
C LEU A 66 10.35 -0.82 -9.36
N SER A 67 10.53 -1.61 -8.30
CA SER A 67 11.11 -1.16 -7.03
C SER A 67 12.56 -0.72 -7.20
N GLU A 68 13.36 -1.49 -7.93
CA GLU A 68 14.74 -1.12 -8.28
C GLU A 68 14.79 0.17 -9.10
N GLN A 69 13.89 0.32 -10.07
CA GLN A 69 13.80 1.55 -10.88
C GLN A 69 13.43 2.77 -10.03
N MET A 70 12.44 2.63 -9.13
CA MET A 70 12.06 3.70 -8.21
C MET A 70 13.19 4.09 -7.28
N ASP A 71 13.88 3.12 -6.69
CA ASP A 71 15.03 3.34 -5.81
C ASP A 71 16.17 4.08 -6.53
N ALA A 72 16.50 3.65 -7.76
CA ALA A 72 17.52 4.31 -8.58
C ALA A 72 17.13 5.75 -8.93
N LEU A 73 15.86 5.99 -9.29
CA LEU A 73 15.37 7.34 -9.59
C LEU A 73 15.36 8.24 -8.36
N ALA A 74 14.91 7.74 -7.22
CA ALA A 74 14.89 8.47 -5.95
C ALA A 74 16.31 8.86 -5.53
N LYS A 75 17.26 7.93 -5.58
CA LYS A 75 18.69 8.18 -5.29
C LYS A 75 19.28 9.22 -6.23
N LYS A 76 19.00 9.13 -7.53
CA LYS A 76 19.47 10.10 -8.54
C LYS A 76 18.91 11.50 -8.28
N ALA A 77 17.64 11.59 -7.86
CA ALA A 77 16.98 12.86 -7.54
C ALA A 77 17.37 13.41 -6.16
N GLY A 78 18.02 12.62 -5.30
CA GLY A 78 18.26 12.96 -3.89
C GLY A 78 16.95 13.07 -3.10
N LYS A 79 15.96 12.22 -3.40
CA LYS A 79 14.61 12.24 -2.86
C LYS A 79 14.22 10.90 -2.24
N THR A 80 13.13 10.91 -1.49
CA THR A 80 12.59 9.74 -0.79
C THR A 80 11.26 9.34 -1.37
N VAL A 81 11.05 8.03 -1.51
CA VAL A 81 9.73 7.43 -1.77
C VAL A 81 9.35 6.57 -0.58
N LEU A 82 8.25 6.90 0.07
CA LEU A 82 7.71 6.17 1.22
C LEU A 82 6.36 5.56 0.87
N GLY A 83 6.29 4.24 0.83
CA GLY A 83 5.03 3.51 0.90
C GLY A 83 4.61 3.33 2.35
N THR A 84 3.36 3.62 2.65
CA THR A 84 2.80 3.54 4.00
C THR A 84 1.31 3.27 3.96
N GLY A 85 0.69 3.08 5.11
CA GLY A 85 -0.75 2.84 5.23
C GLY A 85 -1.09 2.32 6.61
N ILE A 86 -2.36 1.98 6.81
CA ILE A 86 -2.81 1.35 8.04
C ILE A 86 -2.60 -0.17 7.96
N ASN A 87 -2.94 -0.77 6.81
CA ASN A 87 -2.75 -2.19 6.58
C ASN A 87 -2.95 -2.54 5.08
N PRO A 88 -1.89 -2.89 4.38
CA PRO A 88 -0.49 -2.98 4.82
C PRO A 88 0.14 -1.62 5.13
N GLY A 89 1.28 -1.64 5.81
CA GLY A 89 2.13 -0.49 6.11
C GLY A 89 2.29 -0.17 7.60
N PHE A 90 1.39 -0.70 8.49
CA PHE A 90 1.53 -0.46 9.93
C PHE A 90 1.03 -1.62 10.80
N VAL A 91 -0.30 -1.89 10.83
CA VAL A 91 -0.93 -2.69 11.91
C VAL A 91 -0.51 -4.15 11.92
N LEU A 92 -0.42 -4.79 10.75
CA LEU A 92 -0.08 -6.22 10.62
C LEU A 92 1.34 -6.47 10.07
N ASP A 93 2.17 -5.43 10.03
CA ASP A 93 3.58 -5.54 9.59
C ASP A 93 4.50 -4.70 10.47
N THR A 94 4.62 -3.39 10.26
CA THR A 94 5.57 -2.52 10.96
C THR A 94 5.41 -2.57 12.49
N LEU A 95 4.17 -2.57 12.99
CA LEU A 95 3.90 -2.71 14.43
C LEU A 95 4.32 -4.09 14.95
N VAL A 96 4.07 -5.15 14.19
CA VAL A 96 4.49 -6.52 14.54
C VAL A 96 6.02 -6.57 14.63
N ILE A 97 6.72 -6.05 13.61
CA ILE A 97 8.19 -5.97 13.60
C ILE A 97 8.70 -5.19 14.82
N ALA A 98 8.13 -4.03 15.11
CA ALA A 98 8.54 -3.21 16.25
C ALA A 98 8.39 -3.95 17.59
N VAL A 99 7.30 -4.72 17.77
CA VAL A 99 7.06 -5.50 18.98
C VAL A 99 8.03 -6.69 19.09
N THR A 100 8.48 -7.28 18.00
CA THR A 100 9.48 -8.35 18.03
C THR A 100 10.85 -7.88 18.53
N GLY A 101 11.14 -6.58 18.46
CA GLY A 101 12.40 -5.99 18.93
C GLY A 101 12.68 -6.18 20.45
N ILE A 102 11.67 -6.52 21.24
CA ILE A 102 11.83 -6.87 22.65
C ILE A 102 11.97 -8.37 22.91
N CYS A 103 11.87 -9.20 21.87
CA CYS A 103 11.99 -10.66 21.95
C CYS A 103 13.44 -11.09 21.75
N MET A 104 13.89 -12.08 22.52
CA MET A 104 15.22 -12.67 22.30
C MET A 104 15.25 -13.64 21.11
N ASP A 105 14.12 -14.29 20.85
CA ASP A 105 13.95 -15.23 19.75
C ASP A 105 12.47 -15.24 19.33
N VAL A 106 12.20 -15.18 18.03
CA VAL A 106 10.85 -15.18 17.47
C VAL A 106 10.70 -16.40 16.57
N LYS A 107 9.88 -17.35 17.00
CA LYS A 107 9.63 -18.60 16.25
C LYS A 107 8.29 -18.64 15.55
N HIS A 108 7.36 -17.83 16.03
CA HIS A 108 5.99 -17.80 15.51
C HIS A 108 5.37 -16.43 15.73
N ILE A 109 4.61 -15.98 14.74
CA ILE A 109 3.82 -14.75 14.83
C ILE A 109 2.37 -15.11 14.50
N HIS A 110 1.47 -14.69 15.38
CA HIS A 110 0.03 -14.70 15.12
C HIS A 110 -0.50 -13.28 15.26
N ALA A 111 -0.89 -12.67 14.15
CA ALA A 111 -1.47 -11.34 14.13
C ALA A 111 -2.89 -11.40 13.56
N LYS A 112 -3.84 -10.77 14.25
CA LYS A 112 -5.25 -10.75 13.86
C LYS A 112 -5.79 -9.33 13.89
N ARG A 113 -6.48 -8.95 12.81
CA ARG A 113 -7.24 -7.71 12.73
C ARG A 113 -8.71 -8.03 12.49
N VAL A 114 -9.58 -7.40 13.25
CA VAL A 114 -11.02 -7.41 13.04
C VAL A 114 -11.49 -5.99 12.74
N ASN A 115 -12.20 -5.79 11.65
CA ASN A 115 -12.55 -4.48 11.15
C ASN A 115 -14.07 -4.39 10.89
N ASN A 116 -14.68 -3.28 11.30
CA ASN A 116 -16.04 -2.96 10.90
C ASN A 116 -15.98 -2.19 9.57
N LEU A 117 -16.55 -2.78 8.51
CA LEU A 117 -16.53 -2.18 7.17
C LEU A 117 -17.63 -1.14 6.94
N ALA A 118 -18.64 -1.07 7.79
CA ALA A 118 -19.78 -0.15 7.61
C ALA A 118 -19.38 1.33 7.41
N PRO A 119 -18.36 1.87 8.10
CA PRO A 119 -17.95 3.26 7.92
C PRO A 119 -17.23 3.58 6.59
N PHE A 120 -16.77 2.56 5.84
CA PHE A 120 -15.95 2.76 4.64
C PHE A 120 -16.73 3.09 3.36
N GLY A 121 -18.05 3.05 3.43
CA GLY A 121 -18.92 3.37 2.30
C GLY A 121 -19.16 2.21 1.33
N HIS A 122 -20.10 2.44 0.41
CA HIS A 122 -20.64 1.40 -0.45
C HIS A 122 -19.63 0.75 -1.40
N THR A 123 -18.73 1.54 -1.97
CA THR A 123 -17.72 1.04 -2.92
C THR A 123 -16.79 0.04 -2.25
N VAL A 124 -16.27 0.37 -1.06
CA VAL A 124 -15.37 -0.53 -0.32
C VAL A 124 -16.12 -1.78 0.12
N MET A 125 -17.34 -1.65 0.65
CA MET A 125 -18.14 -2.81 1.01
C MET A 125 -18.37 -3.76 -0.17
N LYS A 126 -18.67 -3.21 -1.36
CA LYS A 126 -18.88 -4.01 -2.57
C LYS A 126 -17.62 -4.75 -3.01
N THR A 127 -16.47 -4.08 -3.04
CA THR A 127 -15.20 -4.71 -3.43
C THR A 127 -14.68 -5.72 -2.41
N GLN A 128 -15.18 -5.66 -1.17
CA GLN A 128 -14.91 -6.65 -0.11
C GLN A 128 -15.94 -7.78 -0.09
N GLY A 129 -16.97 -7.75 -0.95
CA GLY A 129 -18.00 -8.77 -1.03
C GLY A 129 -19.04 -8.71 0.09
N VAL A 130 -19.18 -7.59 0.78
CA VAL A 130 -20.16 -7.44 1.87
C VAL A 130 -21.58 -7.56 1.32
N GLY A 131 -22.39 -8.45 1.92
CA GLY A 131 -23.77 -8.69 1.55
C GLY A 131 -23.97 -9.65 0.38
N THR A 132 -22.91 -10.30 -0.10
CA THR A 132 -23.02 -11.38 -1.11
C THR A 132 -23.28 -12.74 -0.45
N THR A 133 -23.89 -13.65 -1.21
CA THR A 133 -23.95 -15.07 -0.82
C THR A 133 -22.57 -15.73 -1.03
N PRO A 134 -22.30 -16.90 -0.44
CA PRO A 134 -21.03 -17.62 -0.66
C PRO A 134 -20.74 -17.91 -2.14
N GLU A 135 -21.80 -18.21 -2.92
CA GLU A 135 -21.68 -18.48 -4.35
C GLU A 135 -21.34 -17.21 -5.14
N GLU A 136 -21.97 -16.09 -4.83
CA GLU A 136 -21.68 -14.79 -5.43
C GLU A 136 -20.28 -14.31 -5.05
N PHE A 137 -19.86 -14.54 -3.80
CA PHE A 137 -18.51 -14.21 -3.33
C PHE A 137 -17.45 -14.96 -4.14
N LYS A 138 -17.59 -16.29 -4.30
CA LYS A 138 -16.65 -17.11 -5.10
C LYS A 138 -16.58 -16.62 -6.54
N LYS A 139 -17.73 -16.39 -7.19
CA LYS A 139 -17.77 -15.83 -8.56
C LYS A 139 -17.16 -14.45 -8.63
N GLY A 140 -17.36 -13.63 -7.61
CA GLY A 140 -16.75 -12.29 -7.51
C GLY A 140 -15.24 -12.31 -7.42
N ILE A 141 -14.67 -13.23 -6.65
CA ILE A 141 -13.22 -13.47 -6.58
C ILE A 141 -12.68 -13.95 -7.93
N GLU A 142 -13.31 -14.96 -8.53
CA GLU A 142 -12.90 -15.52 -9.84
C GLU A 142 -12.91 -14.48 -10.96
N SER A 143 -13.88 -13.57 -10.95
CA SER A 143 -14.01 -12.50 -11.95
C SER A 143 -13.20 -11.25 -11.64
N GLY A 144 -12.59 -11.15 -10.46
CA GLY A 144 -11.90 -9.93 -9.98
C GLY A 144 -12.83 -8.79 -9.56
N ALA A 145 -14.16 -9.01 -9.52
CA ALA A 145 -15.12 -8.02 -9.04
C ALA A 145 -15.08 -7.83 -7.52
N ILE A 146 -14.70 -8.88 -6.79
CA ILE A 146 -14.38 -8.86 -5.37
C ILE A 146 -12.87 -9.03 -5.25
N VAL A 147 -12.21 -7.97 -4.80
CA VAL A 147 -10.74 -7.94 -4.68
C VAL A 147 -10.31 -8.50 -3.31
N GLY A 148 -11.15 -8.33 -2.31
CA GLY A 148 -10.79 -8.62 -0.93
C GLY A 148 -9.75 -7.62 -0.40
N HIS A 149 -8.89 -8.09 0.50
CA HIS A 149 -7.83 -7.27 1.05
C HIS A 149 -6.54 -7.40 0.20
N VAL A 150 -5.99 -6.26 -0.21
CA VAL A 150 -4.71 -6.18 -0.92
C VAL A 150 -3.57 -5.99 0.11
N GLY A 151 -2.41 -6.62 -0.12
CA GLY A 151 -1.21 -6.35 0.66
C GLY A 151 -0.81 -7.43 1.65
N PHE A 152 -1.47 -8.59 1.65
CA PHE A 152 -1.09 -9.70 2.52
C PHE A 152 0.33 -10.21 2.24
N GLN A 153 0.70 -10.33 0.97
CA GLN A 153 2.04 -10.74 0.56
C GLN A 153 3.09 -9.72 0.98
N GLN A 154 2.79 -8.42 0.87
CA GLN A 154 3.67 -7.33 1.27
C GLN A 154 3.96 -7.41 2.77
N SER A 155 2.94 -7.51 3.61
CA SER A 155 3.12 -7.62 5.07
C SER A 155 3.89 -8.87 5.47
N ALA A 156 3.57 -10.03 4.86
CA ALA A 156 4.27 -11.28 5.15
C ALA A 156 5.76 -11.22 4.78
N ARG A 157 6.08 -10.71 3.59
CA ARG A 157 7.47 -10.56 3.14
C ARG A 157 8.23 -9.54 3.96
N LEU A 158 7.63 -8.40 4.27
CA LEU A 158 8.24 -7.36 5.09
C LEU A 158 8.63 -7.89 6.48
N ILE A 159 7.74 -8.67 7.12
CA ILE A 159 8.04 -9.32 8.40
C ILE A 159 9.16 -10.34 8.24
N GLY A 160 9.09 -11.20 7.22
CA GLY A 160 10.11 -12.21 6.96
C GLY A 160 11.50 -11.59 6.81
N ASP A 161 11.62 -10.59 5.95
CA ASP A 161 12.89 -9.94 5.69
C ASP A 161 13.42 -9.19 6.92
N ALA A 162 12.53 -8.53 7.68
CA ALA A 162 12.93 -7.84 8.91
C ALA A 162 13.45 -8.78 10.01
N LEU A 163 12.95 -10.03 10.04
CA LEU A 163 13.38 -11.05 11.01
C LEU A 163 14.48 -11.99 10.47
N GLY A 164 14.88 -11.82 9.21
CA GLY A 164 15.83 -12.72 8.55
C GLY A 164 15.25 -14.12 8.30
N TRP A 165 13.94 -14.23 8.14
CA TRP A 165 13.28 -15.51 7.84
C TRP A 165 13.22 -15.77 6.34
N GLU A 166 13.59 -16.96 5.93
CA GLU A 166 13.31 -17.46 4.58
C GLU A 166 11.86 -17.96 4.53
N ILE A 167 11.04 -17.32 3.68
CA ILE A 167 9.64 -17.70 3.49
C ILE A 167 9.52 -18.57 2.25
N ASP A 168 9.33 -19.87 2.45
CA ASP A 168 9.17 -20.84 1.37
C ASP A 168 7.83 -20.70 0.66
N LYS A 169 6.77 -20.39 1.40
CA LYS A 169 5.41 -20.36 0.87
C LYS A 169 4.53 -19.35 1.60
N ILE A 170 3.78 -18.57 0.83
CA ILE A 170 2.68 -17.75 1.33
C ILE A 170 1.38 -18.37 0.81
N VAL A 171 0.42 -18.59 1.70
CA VAL A 171 -0.91 -19.12 1.37
C VAL A 171 -1.94 -18.09 1.83
N GLU A 172 -2.80 -17.70 0.93
CA GLU A 172 -3.93 -16.82 1.20
C GLU A 172 -5.22 -17.60 1.02
N GLU A 173 -6.03 -17.66 2.08
CA GLU A 173 -7.33 -18.30 2.09
C GLU A 173 -8.40 -17.25 2.39
N ARG A 174 -9.54 -17.37 1.73
CA ARG A 174 -10.68 -16.45 1.86
C ARG A 174 -11.93 -17.25 2.11
N GLU A 175 -12.62 -16.93 3.22
CA GLU A 175 -13.86 -17.57 3.65
C GLU A 175 -15.02 -16.57 3.69
#